data_85b02ec2579a13d4cf10e36c5c9da245
#
_entry.id   85b02ec2579a13d4cf10e36c5c9da245
#
_cell.length_a   1.000
_cell.length_b   1.000
_cell.length_c   1.000
_cell.angle_alpha   90.00
_cell.angle_beta   90.00
_cell.angle_gamma   90.00
#
_symmetry.space_group_name_H-M   'P 1'
#
loop_
_entity.id
_entity.type
_entity.pdbx_description
1 polymer ?
#
loop_
_entity_poly.entity_id
_entity_poly.type
_entity_poly.pdbx_seq_one_letter_code
_entity_poly.pdbx_strand_id
1 'polypeptide(L)'
;MQDLKHFFGEIEEKNIEFLDILRDQNSSFRFNLTQEGLTEYGKKISLGFSCYALKLYFILGYWEKLDQNIKSEWLNFIKKFQKNTENYENNIFEDLNYINGFNDIKLSKKIKNVTKISLNNLGFKKYLNHDQILKNSLRAETKQAISSLYQVNEKNIFTYREYKDGDDQLLKYLNSLNWQNPWASGGQFSSLCVFSRINEDKVNSKILSEFSDKLVSKENGAYYIGKTPNNTLLINGAMKIISGLDWIDKDIEYPNKLIDLCLSIDPFNGGCDIVDLVYVIYKSQKNNKYKKKEIINYLLNIIEKIETHYFDGTGGFSYFEKKCQTEYYGLKISKSLIQPDLHGTLLLVWALSMISEIIELDDYNWNILKP
;
A
#
# COMPACT_ATOMS: atom_id res chain seq x y z
N MET A 1 2.15 -29.23 -4.46
CA MET A 1 1.20 -29.07 -3.33
C MET A 1 1.86 -29.33 -1.97
N GLN A 2 2.54 -30.48 -1.74
CA GLN A 2 3.19 -30.74 -0.44
C GLN A 2 4.34 -29.78 -0.16
N ASP A 3 5.16 -29.45 -1.16
CA ASP A 3 6.25 -28.49 -1.06
C ASP A 3 5.73 -27.07 -0.78
N LEU A 4 4.61 -26.69 -1.42
CA LEU A 4 3.97 -25.38 -1.14
C LEU A 4 3.46 -25.30 0.30
N LYS A 5 2.83 -26.36 0.82
CA LYS A 5 2.37 -26.39 2.22
C LYS A 5 3.55 -26.23 3.18
N HIS A 6 4.66 -26.90 2.90
CA HIS A 6 5.87 -26.75 3.71
C HIS A 6 6.37 -25.30 3.69
N PHE A 7 6.48 -24.68 2.50
CA PHE A 7 6.91 -23.30 2.33
C PHE A 7 6.00 -22.31 3.09
N PHE A 8 4.69 -22.43 2.97
CA PHE A 8 3.75 -21.57 3.69
C PHE A 8 3.85 -21.72 5.22
N GLY A 9 4.01 -22.95 5.73
CA GLY A 9 4.21 -23.20 7.17
C GLY A 9 5.49 -22.56 7.69
N GLU A 10 6.57 -22.67 6.94
CA GLU A 10 7.84 -22.05 7.28
C GLU A 10 7.73 -20.51 7.32
N ILE A 11 7.05 -19.91 6.34
CA ILE A 11 6.83 -18.45 6.29
C ILE A 11 6.06 -17.99 7.54
N GLU A 12 5.02 -18.70 7.96
CA GLU A 12 4.22 -18.30 9.12
C GLU A 12 5.08 -18.15 10.39
N GLU A 13 5.92 -19.11 10.68
CA GLU A 13 6.78 -19.13 11.86
C GLU A 13 7.92 -18.12 11.74
N LYS A 14 8.71 -18.21 10.67
CA LYS A 14 9.91 -17.40 10.48
C LYS A 14 9.64 -15.90 10.27
N ASN A 15 8.47 -15.52 9.75
CA ASN A 15 8.16 -14.09 9.62
C ASN A 15 7.90 -13.42 10.97
N ILE A 16 7.38 -14.14 11.96
CA ILE A 16 7.26 -13.60 13.32
C ILE A 16 8.63 -13.43 13.96
N GLU A 17 9.53 -14.42 13.81
CA GLU A 17 10.92 -14.30 14.27
C GLU A 17 11.63 -13.12 13.59
N PHE A 18 11.44 -12.95 12.28
CA PHE A 18 11.98 -11.81 11.54
C PHE A 18 11.46 -10.47 12.06
N LEU A 19 10.18 -10.36 12.40
CA LEU A 19 9.63 -9.14 13.01
C LEU A 19 10.25 -8.85 14.37
N ASP A 20 10.57 -9.86 15.17
CA ASP A 20 11.25 -9.66 16.45
C ASP A 20 12.69 -9.16 16.27
N ILE A 21 13.39 -9.61 15.23
CA ILE A 21 14.70 -9.07 14.86
C ILE A 21 14.62 -7.58 14.47
N LEU A 22 13.55 -7.16 13.78
CA LEU A 22 13.35 -5.79 13.36
C LEU A 22 12.79 -4.87 14.47
N ARG A 23 12.30 -5.45 15.56
CA ARG A 23 11.73 -4.69 16.69
C ARG A 23 12.80 -3.84 17.35
N ASP A 24 12.47 -2.58 17.64
CA ASP A 24 13.38 -1.68 18.34
C ASP A 24 13.49 -2.06 19.82
N GLN A 25 14.71 -2.15 20.32
CA GLN A 25 14.96 -2.54 21.72
C GLN A 25 14.44 -1.53 22.75
N ASN A 26 14.29 -0.25 22.35
CA ASN A 26 13.85 0.83 23.23
C ASN A 26 12.34 1.11 23.12
N SER A 27 11.63 0.46 22.18
CA SER A 27 10.21 0.65 21.98
C SER A 27 9.55 -0.58 21.37
N SER A 28 8.73 -1.27 22.14
CA SER A 28 8.11 -2.55 21.80
C SER A 28 7.28 -2.52 20.50
N PHE A 29 6.82 -1.35 20.05
CA PHE A 29 5.95 -1.21 18.88
C PHE A 29 6.57 -0.35 17.77
N ARG A 30 7.86 -0.05 17.86
CA ARG A 30 8.65 0.50 16.78
C ARG A 30 9.43 -0.63 16.11
N PHE A 31 9.37 -0.65 14.80
CA PHE A 31 10.10 -1.60 13.98
C PHE A 31 11.05 -0.86 13.04
N ASN A 32 12.14 -1.47 12.70
CA ASN A 32 13.06 -0.99 11.67
C ASN A 32 12.64 -1.55 10.32
N LEU A 33 13.00 -0.85 9.24
CA LEU A 33 12.76 -1.39 7.89
C LEU A 33 13.64 -2.62 7.63
N THR A 34 14.91 -2.54 8.02
CA THR A 34 15.95 -3.56 7.82
C THR A 34 16.79 -3.71 9.06
N GLN A 35 17.48 -4.83 9.19
CA GLN A 35 18.40 -5.06 10.30
C GLN A 35 19.63 -4.15 10.21
N GLU A 36 20.18 -3.95 9.01
CA GLU A 36 21.37 -3.18 8.77
C GLU A 36 21.18 -2.06 7.74
N GLY A 37 22.14 -1.13 7.69
CA GLY A 37 22.24 -0.12 6.63
C GLY A 37 21.18 1.00 6.69
N LEU A 38 20.46 1.16 7.80
CA LEU A 38 19.53 2.27 7.99
C LEU A 38 20.27 3.62 7.97
N THR A 39 19.64 4.63 7.38
CA THR A 39 20.07 6.03 7.52
C THR A 39 19.65 6.57 8.88
N GLU A 40 20.18 7.74 9.27
CA GLU A 40 19.79 8.41 10.52
C GLU A 40 18.28 8.73 10.59
N TYR A 41 17.63 9.00 9.45
CA TYR A 41 16.19 9.15 9.39
C TYR A 41 15.47 7.79 9.39
N GLY A 42 16.01 6.79 8.69
CA GLY A 42 15.44 5.44 8.67
C GLY A 42 15.35 4.79 10.04
N LYS A 43 16.35 5.07 10.92
CA LYS A 43 16.34 4.61 12.33
C LYS A 43 15.23 5.23 13.18
N LYS A 44 14.62 6.34 12.76
CA LYS A 44 13.69 7.14 13.56
C LYS A 44 12.24 7.05 13.12
N ILE A 45 11.98 6.63 11.87
CA ILE A 45 10.62 6.44 11.36
C ILE A 45 9.93 5.36 12.20
N SER A 46 8.73 5.64 12.64
CA SER A 46 8.02 4.79 13.59
C SER A 46 6.63 4.40 13.13
N LEU A 47 5.81 5.37 12.71
CA LEU A 47 4.39 5.13 12.40
C LEU A 47 4.22 4.09 11.28
N GLY A 48 4.83 4.33 10.12
CA GLY A 48 4.62 3.47 8.95
C GLY A 48 5.09 2.04 9.18
N PHE A 49 6.23 1.87 9.82
CA PHE A 49 6.77 0.52 10.08
C PHE A 49 6.02 -0.21 11.18
N SER A 50 5.49 0.50 12.18
CA SER A 50 4.56 -0.08 13.16
C SER A 50 3.27 -0.57 12.49
N CYS A 51 2.72 0.20 11.54
CA CYS A 51 1.57 -0.20 10.75
C CYS A 51 1.86 -1.42 9.86
N TYR A 52 3.05 -1.50 9.27
CA TYR A 52 3.44 -2.67 8.46
C TYR A 52 3.53 -3.94 9.30
N ALA A 53 4.16 -3.86 10.47
CA ALA A 53 4.26 -5.00 11.39
C ALA A 53 2.87 -5.44 11.89
N LEU A 54 1.98 -4.50 12.27
CA LEU A 54 0.61 -4.83 12.68
C LEU A 54 -0.14 -5.57 11.57
N LYS A 55 -0.01 -5.13 10.32
CA LYS A 55 -0.63 -5.80 9.17
C LYS A 55 -0.09 -7.21 8.95
N LEU A 56 1.21 -7.44 9.15
CA LEU A 56 1.79 -8.79 9.11
C LEU A 56 1.22 -9.68 10.22
N TYR A 57 1.16 -9.18 11.45
CA TYR A 57 0.51 -9.91 12.55
C TYR A 57 -0.95 -10.26 12.24
N PHE A 58 -1.67 -9.34 11.59
CA PHE A 58 -3.04 -9.58 11.15
C PHE A 58 -3.11 -10.66 10.06
N ILE A 59 -2.32 -10.54 8.98
CA ILE A 59 -2.34 -11.51 7.87
C ILE A 59 -2.06 -12.92 8.40
N LEU A 60 -1.03 -13.10 9.22
CA LEU A 60 -0.60 -14.38 9.74
C LEU A 60 -1.47 -14.91 10.91
N GLY A 61 -2.54 -14.20 11.28
CA GLY A 61 -3.43 -14.62 12.39
C GLY A 61 -2.81 -14.48 13.78
N TYR A 62 -1.61 -13.90 13.91
CA TYR A 62 -0.93 -13.72 15.19
C TYR A 62 -1.49 -12.57 16.02
N TRP A 63 -2.16 -11.61 15.39
CA TRP A 63 -2.83 -10.54 16.14
C TRP A 63 -3.80 -11.08 17.19
N GLU A 64 -4.59 -12.10 16.84
CA GLU A 64 -5.56 -12.67 17.78
C GLU A 64 -4.91 -13.43 18.95
N LYS A 65 -3.68 -13.92 18.76
CA LYS A 65 -2.91 -14.63 19.78
C LYS A 65 -2.24 -13.70 20.83
N LEU A 66 -2.22 -12.37 20.58
CA LEU A 66 -1.60 -11.40 21.49
C LEU A 66 -2.48 -11.14 22.71
N ASP A 67 -1.83 -10.89 23.86
CA ASP A 67 -2.48 -10.39 25.08
C ASP A 67 -3.19 -9.05 24.83
N GLN A 68 -4.32 -8.85 25.51
CA GLN A 68 -5.13 -7.63 25.36
C GLN A 68 -4.36 -6.37 25.75
N ASN A 69 -3.46 -6.44 26.73
CA ASN A 69 -2.59 -5.31 27.11
C ASN A 69 -1.65 -4.95 25.96
N ILE A 70 -1.00 -5.94 25.34
CA ILE A 70 -0.09 -5.72 24.21
C ILE A 70 -0.86 -5.12 23.03
N LYS A 71 -2.05 -5.63 22.71
CA LYS A 71 -2.93 -5.06 21.68
C LYS A 71 -3.23 -3.58 21.97
N SER A 72 -3.68 -3.28 23.18
CA SER A 72 -4.03 -1.92 23.59
C SER A 72 -2.85 -0.96 23.52
N GLU A 73 -1.67 -1.37 24.00
CA GLU A 73 -0.46 -0.56 23.96
C GLU A 73 0.00 -0.30 22.51
N TRP A 74 -0.07 -1.30 21.63
CA TRP A 74 0.28 -1.13 20.21
C TRP A 74 -0.67 -0.19 19.50
N LEU A 75 -1.97 -0.35 19.70
CA LEU A 75 -2.98 0.57 19.15
C LEU A 75 -2.77 2.00 19.63
N ASN A 76 -2.50 2.19 20.93
CA ASN A 76 -2.19 3.51 21.49
C ASN A 76 -0.89 4.08 20.91
N PHE A 77 0.11 3.23 20.65
CA PHE A 77 1.34 3.66 19.99
C PHE A 77 1.06 4.23 18.58
N ILE A 78 0.21 3.58 17.77
CA ILE A 78 -0.17 4.11 16.45
C ILE A 78 -1.03 5.36 16.59
N LYS A 79 -2.04 5.33 17.46
CA LYS A 79 -3.00 6.42 17.64
C LYS A 79 -2.36 7.74 18.11
N LYS A 80 -1.24 7.69 18.87
CA LYS A 80 -0.54 8.90 19.34
C LYS A 80 0.04 9.78 18.20
N PHE A 81 0.20 9.24 17.00
CA PHE A 81 0.65 10.00 15.83
C PHE A 81 -0.47 10.83 15.18
N GLN A 82 -1.72 10.64 15.60
CA GLN A 82 -2.82 11.46 15.09
C GLN A 82 -2.86 12.82 15.77
N LYS A 83 -2.87 13.89 14.97
CA LYS A 83 -3.07 15.25 15.49
C LYS A 83 -4.49 15.41 16.03
N ASN A 84 -4.61 16.27 17.04
CA ASN A 84 -5.87 16.74 17.59
C ASN A 84 -5.99 18.24 17.34
N THR A 85 -6.81 18.63 16.37
CA THR A 85 -7.08 20.03 16.05
C THR A 85 -8.58 20.26 15.89
N GLU A 86 -9.04 21.51 16.01
CA GLU A 86 -10.43 21.87 15.76
C GLU A 86 -10.83 21.72 14.30
N ASN A 87 -9.86 21.78 13.37
CA ASN A 87 -10.07 21.56 11.96
C ASN A 87 -9.82 20.08 11.60
N TYR A 88 -10.86 19.35 11.25
CA TYR A 88 -10.83 17.93 10.89
C TYR A 88 -9.87 17.61 9.73
N GLU A 89 -9.60 18.55 8.85
CA GLU A 89 -8.63 18.38 7.75
C GLU A 89 -7.17 18.27 8.26
N ASN A 90 -6.93 18.72 9.49
CA ASN A 90 -5.60 18.70 10.11
C ASN A 90 -5.41 17.54 11.09
N ASN A 91 -6.43 16.72 11.35
CA ASN A 91 -6.33 15.54 12.23
C ASN A 91 -5.69 14.35 11.54
N ILE A 92 -4.64 14.60 10.75
CA ILE A 92 -3.85 13.60 10.04
C ILE A 92 -2.93 12.85 10.99
N PHE A 93 -2.45 11.70 10.54
CA PHE A 93 -1.37 11.01 11.22
C PHE A 93 -0.03 11.53 10.69
N GLU A 94 0.87 11.92 11.60
CA GLU A 94 2.17 12.51 11.28
C GLU A 94 3.31 11.84 12.07
N ASP A 95 4.26 11.28 11.35
CA ASP A 95 5.58 10.98 11.93
C ASP A 95 6.50 12.18 11.71
N LEU A 96 6.79 12.94 12.80
CA LEU A 96 7.65 14.13 12.73
C LEU A 96 9.06 13.80 12.24
N ASN A 97 9.55 12.57 12.47
CA ASN A 97 10.86 12.15 11.98
C ASN A 97 10.86 12.02 10.44
N TYR A 98 9.76 11.52 9.86
CA TYR A 98 9.58 11.52 8.41
C TYR A 98 9.54 12.96 7.85
N ILE A 99 8.71 13.83 8.43
CA ILE A 99 8.55 15.21 7.97
C ILE A 99 9.87 15.97 8.03
N ASN A 100 10.60 15.88 9.15
CA ASN A 100 11.89 16.52 9.31
C ASN A 100 12.91 16.00 8.29
N GLY A 101 12.99 14.69 8.10
CA GLY A 101 13.86 14.08 7.10
C GLY A 101 13.52 14.47 5.66
N PHE A 102 12.22 14.57 5.34
CA PHE A 102 11.76 14.99 4.03
C PHE A 102 12.07 16.47 3.76
N ASN A 103 11.97 17.34 4.77
CA ASN A 103 12.25 18.76 4.67
C ASN A 103 13.76 19.08 4.65
N ASP A 104 14.60 18.20 5.20
CA ASP A 104 16.07 18.34 5.20
C ASP A 104 16.66 17.97 3.83
N ILE A 105 16.17 18.64 2.79
CA ILE A 105 16.55 18.41 1.40
C ILE A 105 17.85 19.12 1.07
N LYS A 106 18.84 18.39 0.54
CA LYS A 106 20.08 18.95 0.04
C LYS A 106 19.81 20.06 -1.02
N LEU A 107 20.65 21.09 -1.07
CA LEU A 107 20.55 22.23 -1.96
C LEU A 107 20.29 21.86 -3.42
N SER A 108 20.90 20.79 -3.91
CA SER A 108 20.67 20.25 -5.26
C SER A 108 19.21 19.85 -5.54
N LYS A 109 18.50 19.32 -4.54
CA LYS A 109 17.05 19.01 -4.66
C LYS A 109 16.21 20.29 -4.61
N LYS A 110 16.60 21.30 -3.81
CA LYS A 110 15.93 22.62 -3.77
C LYS A 110 16.00 23.29 -5.13
N ILE A 111 17.16 23.29 -5.79
CA ILE A 111 17.33 23.85 -7.16
C ILE A 111 16.43 23.11 -8.17
N LYS A 112 16.39 21.78 -8.14
CA LYS A 112 15.49 20.98 -9.02
C LYS A 112 14.01 21.32 -8.79
N ASN A 113 13.61 21.61 -7.55
CA ASN A 113 12.23 22.01 -7.26
C ASN A 113 11.89 23.39 -7.84
N VAL A 114 12.79 24.36 -7.74
CA VAL A 114 12.61 25.69 -8.37
C VAL A 114 12.46 25.55 -9.89
N THR A 115 13.29 24.73 -10.53
CA THR A 115 13.19 24.44 -11.97
C THR A 115 11.84 23.80 -12.33
N LYS A 116 11.34 22.85 -11.53
CA LYS A 116 10.03 22.22 -11.74
C LYS A 116 8.87 23.23 -11.64
N ILE A 117 8.92 24.13 -10.65
CA ILE A 117 7.92 25.19 -10.48
C ILE A 117 7.94 26.13 -11.68
N SER A 118 9.13 26.53 -12.17
CA SER A 118 9.28 27.37 -13.35
C SER A 118 8.72 26.69 -14.60
N LEU A 119 8.95 25.39 -14.80
CA LEU A 119 8.39 24.62 -15.91
C LEU A 119 6.87 24.48 -15.83
N ASN A 120 6.30 24.36 -14.62
CA ASN A 120 4.86 24.37 -14.42
C ASN A 120 4.25 25.72 -14.82
N ASN A 121 4.88 26.84 -14.41
CA ASN A 121 4.43 28.19 -14.72
C ASN A 121 4.48 28.49 -16.23
N LEU A 122 5.38 27.81 -16.96
CA LEU A 122 5.49 27.91 -18.42
C LEU A 122 4.56 26.93 -19.16
N GLY A 123 3.74 26.13 -18.44
CA GLY A 123 2.76 25.22 -19.02
C GLY A 123 3.33 23.93 -19.64
N PHE A 124 4.63 23.67 -19.50
CA PHE A 124 5.28 22.54 -20.18
C PHE A 124 4.99 21.16 -19.54
N LYS A 125 4.79 21.09 -18.20
CA LYS A 125 4.42 19.86 -17.49
C LYS A 125 3.83 20.17 -16.11
N LYS A 126 2.89 19.33 -15.62
CA LYS A 126 2.41 19.39 -14.22
C LYS A 126 3.34 18.60 -13.30
N TYR A 127 4.37 19.25 -12.78
CA TYR A 127 5.19 18.67 -11.71
C TYR A 127 4.65 19.07 -10.34
N LEU A 128 4.57 18.11 -9.43
CA LEU A 128 4.25 18.39 -8.02
C LEU A 128 5.43 19.15 -7.38
N ASN A 129 5.13 20.22 -6.65
CA ASN A 129 6.11 20.89 -5.82
C ASN A 129 6.36 20.10 -4.51
N HIS A 130 7.32 20.58 -3.70
CA HIS A 130 7.71 19.92 -2.45
C HIS A 130 6.53 19.75 -1.49
N ASP A 131 5.74 20.79 -1.26
CA ASP A 131 4.64 20.80 -0.32
C ASP A 131 3.50 19.87 -0.78
N GLN A 132 3.23 19.85 -2.10
CA GLN A 132 2.26 18.91 -2.68
C GLN A 132 2.70 17.45 -2.52
N ILE A 133 3.99 17.15 -2.70
CA ILE A 133 4.53 15.80 -2.49
C ILE A 133 4.40 15.43 -1.02
N LEU A 134 4.78 16.32 -0.10
CA LEU A 134 4.64 16.09 1.34
C LEU A 134 3.16 15.87 1.72
N LYS A 135 2.25 16.74 1.27
CA LYS A 135 0.82 16.58 1.52
C LYS A 135 0.29 15.23 1.02
N ASN A 136 0.69 14.81 -0.19
CA ASN A 136 0.30 13.51 -0.74
C ASN A 136 0.86 12.34 0.08
N SER A 137 2.08 12.45 0.58
CA SER A 137 2.71 11.43 1.42
C SER A 137 2.02 11.32 2.78
N LEU A 138 1.71 12.45 3.43
CA LEU A 138 0.99 12.49 4.70
C LEU A 138 -0.44 11.94 4.56
N ARG A 139 -1.12 12.21 3.42
CA ARG A 139 -2.41 11.57 3.12
C ARG A 139 -2.27 10.04 3.02
N ALA A 140 -1.24 9.55 2.33
CA ALA A 140 -0.99 8.13 2.19
C ALA A 140 -0.64 7.49 3.55
N GLU A 141 0.12 8.16 4.40
CA GLU A 141 0.46 7.70 5.75
C GLU A 141 -0.76 7.70 6.68
N THR A 142 -1.61 8.72 6.59
CA THR A 142 -2.90 8.77 7.30
C THR A 142 -3.81 7.61 6.87
N LYS A 143 -3.92 7.36 5.55
CA LYS A 143 -4.63 6.16 5.05
C LYS A 143 -4.03 4.89 5.62
N GLN A 144 -2.70 4.76 5.60
CA GLN A 144 -1.98 3.59 6.11
C GLN A 144 -2.32 3.33 7.59
N ALA A 145 -2.30 4.35 8.44
CA ALA A 145 -2.62 4.24 9.86
C ALA A 145 -4.09 3.84 10.07
N ILE A 146 -5.03 4.55 9.43
CA ILE A 146 -6.47 4.27 9.53
C ILE A 146 -6.78 2.86 9.03
N SER A 147 -6.25 2.43 7.87
CA SER A 147 -6.48 1.09 7.36
C SER A 147 -5.87 0.01 8.25
N SER A 148 -4.72 0.28 8.90
CA SER A 148 -4.13 -0.67 9.86
C SER A 148 -5.00 -0.86 11.10
N LEU A 149 -5.52 0.22 11.67
CA LEU A 149 -6.46 0.16 12.79
C LEU A 149 -7.75 -0.59 12.40
N TYR A 150 -8.27 -0.30 11.20
CA TYR A 150 -9.49 -0.96 10.70
C TYR A 150 -9.34 -2.49 10.57
N GLN A 151 -8.16 -3.02 10.18
CA GLN A 151 -7.95 -4.48 10.08
C GLN A 151 -8.25 -5.19 11.41
N VAL A 152 -7.99 -4.53 12.51
CA VAL A 152 -8.15 -5.07 13.87
C VAL A 152 -9.38 -4.52 14.60
N ASN A 153 -10.39 -4.07 13.85
CA ASN A 153 -11.66 -3.53 14.32
C ASN A 153 -11.52 -2.30 15.22
N GLU A 154 -10.47 -1.49 15.00
CA GLU A 154 -10.23 -0.26 15.74
C GLU A 154 -10.45 0.99 14.87
N LYS A 155 -10.70 2.11 15.54
CA LYS A 155 -10.89 3.41 14.89
C LYS A 155 -9.80 4.40 15.30
N ASN A 156 -9.54 5.37 14.45
CA ASN A 156 -8.78 6.56 14.80
C ASN A 156 -9.49 7.37 15.90
N ILE A 157 -8.74 8.12 16.70
CA ILE A 157 -9.28 8.86 17.85
C ILE A 157 -10.08 10.07 17.37
N PHE A 158 -9.49 10.85 16.46
CA PHE A 158 -10.08 12.10 15.98
C PHE A 158 -10.59 11.92 14.55
N THR A 159 -11.77 12.49 14.26
CA THR A 159 -12.29 12.51 12.89
C THR A 159 -11.30 13.19 11.96
N TYR A 160 -10.97 12.55 10.85
CA TYR A 160 -10.21 13.14 9.76
C TYR A 160 -11.10 13.23 8.52
N ARG A 161 -11.28 14.44 8.00
CA ARG A 161 -12.09 14.67 6.80
C ARG A 161 -11.44 15.77 5.96
N GLU A 162 -10.97 15.44 4.78
CA GLU A 162 -10.26 16.36 3.90
C GLU A 162 -11.21 17.25 3.08
N TYR A 163 -12.38 16.72 2.71
CA TYR A 163 -13.42 17.45 1.96
C TYR A 163 -14.76 17.36 2.68
N LYS A 164 -15.50 18.46 2.70
CA LYS A 164 -16.86 18.49 3.26
C LYS A 164 -17.83 17.79 2.31
N ASP A 165 -18.95 17.31 2.86
CA ASP A 165 -20.01 16.66 2.10
C ASP A 165 -20.54 17.60 1.01
N GLY A 166 -20.55 17.11 -0.25
CA GLY A 166 -21.09 17.87 -1.37
C GLY A 166 -20.19 19.04 -1.84
N ASP A 167 -18.95 19.10 -1.38
CA ASP A 167 -18.04 20.15 -1.80
C ASP A 167 -17.51 19.89 -3.22
N ASP A 168 -17.71 20.87 -4.12
CA ASP A 168 -17.13 20.85 -5.46
C ASP A 168 -15.58 20.71 -5.46
N GLN A 169 -14.93 20.96 -4.33
CA GLN A 169 -13.49 20.87 -4.21
C GLN A 169 -12.98 19.43 -4.39
N LEU A 170 -13.71 18.41 -3.92
CA LEU A 170 -13.34 17.01 -4.18
C LEU A 170 -13.27 16.73 -5.67
N LEU A 171 -14.31 17.09 -6.42
CA LEU A 171 -14.34 16.87 -7.87
C LEU A 171 -13.29 17.69 -8.60
N LYS A 172 -13.05 18.95 -8.20
CA LYS A 172 -11.96 19.78 -8.73
C LYS A 172 -10.60 19.15 -8.46
N TYR A 173 -10.38 18.60 -7.26
CA TYR A 173 -9.13 17.91 -6.94
C TYR A 173 -8.94 16.68 -7.81
N LEU A 174 -9.95 15.80 -7.93
CA LEU A 174 -9.88 14.59 -8.76
C LEU A 174 -9.56 14.93 -10.23
N ASN A 175 -10.19 15.98 -10.79
CA ASN A 175 -9.91 16.46 -12.14
C ASN A 175 -8.50 17.07 -12.29
N SER A 176 -7.89 17.56 -11.22
CA SER A 176 -6.55 18.12 -11.24
C SER A 176 -5.43 17.09 -11.27
N LEU A 177 -5.73 15.83 -10.91
CA LEU A 177 -4.76 14.74 -10.88
C LEU A 177 -4.30 14.34 -12.30
N ASN A 178 -3.08 13.82 -12.38
CA ASN A 178 -2.52 13.33 -13.64
C ASN A 178 -2.91 11.87 -13.89
N TRP A 179 -4.04 11.63 -14.53
CA TRP A 179 -4.55 10.28 -14.82
C TRP A 179 -3.80 9.53 -15.93
N GLN A 180 -2.78 10.13 -16.57
CA GLN A 180 -1.79 9.41 -17.36
C GLN A 180 -0.75 8.69 -16.49
N ASN A 181 -0.70 9.03 -15.20
CA ASN A 181 0.02 8.28 -14.17
C ASN A 181 -0.99 7.73 -13.16
N PRO A 182 -1.75 6.68 -13.53
CA PRO A 182 -2.84 6.17 -12.72
C PRO A 182 -2.38 5.57 -11.39
N TRP A 183 -1.13 5.13 -11.26
CA TRP A 183 -0.59 4.65 -10.00
C TRP A 183 -0.54 5.76 -8.94
N ALA A 184 0.05 6.91 -9.27
CA ALA A 184 0.14 8.03 -8.34
C ALA A 184 -1.24 8.66 -8.04
N SER A 185 -2.06 8.88 -9.08
CA SER A 185 -3.40 9.47 -8.94
C SER A 185 -4.36 8.52 -8.24
N GLY A 186 -4.28 7.23 -8.55
CA GLY A 186 -5.07 6.18 -7.92
C GLY A 186 -4.76 6.01 -6.44
N GLY A 187 -3.52 6.21 -6.01
CA GLY A 187 -3.17 6.22 -4.58
C GLY A 187 -3.87 7.34 -3.81
N GLN A 188 -4.01 8.53 -4.41
CA GLN A 188 -4.75 9.64 -3.82
C GLN A 188 -6.27 9.33 -3.79
N PHE A 189 -6.81 8.82 -4.89
CA PHE A 189 -8.21 8.38 -4.98
C PHE A 189 -8.54 7.33 -3.92
N SER A 190 -7.73 6.29 -3.80
CA SER A 190 -7.91 5.23 -2.80
C SER A 190 -7.94 5.78 -1.37
N SER A 191 -7.07 6.74 -1.05
CA SER A 191 -7.07 7.38 0.28
C SER A 191 -8.40 8.09 0.57
N LEU A 192 -8.94 8.80 -0.42
CA LEU A 192 -10.22 9.49 -0.28
C LEU A 192 -11.40 8.52 -0.11
N CYS A 193 -11.36 7.36 -0.78
CA CYS A 193 -12.36 6.31 -0.58
C CYS A 193 -12.32 5.76 0.86
N VAL A 194 -11.12 5.51 1.40
CA VAL A 194 -10.96 5.08 2.81
C VAL A 194 -11.55 6.12 3.76
N PHE A 195 -11.21 7.40 3.58
CA PHE A 195 -11.72 8.47 4.46
C PHE A 195 -13.22 8.63 4.36
N SER A 196 -13.78 8.54 3.15
CA SER A 196 -15.23 8.60 2.93
C SER A 196 -15.95 7.44 3.65
N ARG A 197 -15.41 6.22 3.56
CA ARG A 197 -15.98 5.05 4.23
C ARG A 197 -15.94 5.15 5.75
N ILE A 198 -14.79 5.52 6.32
CA ILE A 198 -14.60 5.60 7.78
C ILE A 198 -15.50 6.70 8.40
N ASN A 199 -15.76 7.77 7.66
CA ASN A 199 -16.64 8.84 8.10
C ASN A 199 -18.12 8.61 7.70
N GLU A 200 -18.46 7.48 7.10
CA GLU A 200 -19.80 7.17 6.59
C GLU A 200 -20.35 8.24 5.63
N ASP A 201 -19.43 8.87 4.88
CA ASP A 201 -19.73 9.96 3.95
C ASP A 201 -20.26 9.42 2.63
N LYS A 202 -21.58 9.29 2.54
CA LYS A 202 -22.28 8.77 1.36
C LYS A 202 -22.18 9.71 0.15
N VAL A 203 -22.09 11.01 0.36
CA VAL A 203 -22.03 12.00 -0.73
C VAL A 203 -20.70 11.91 -1.43
N ASN A 204 -19.58 11.98 -0.69
CA ASN A 204 -18.26 11.83 -1.27
C ASN A 204 -18.02 10.42 -1.82
N SER A 205 -18.54 9.36 -1.19
CA SER A 205 -18.51 7.99 -1.75
C SER A 205 -19.19 7.91 -3.12
N LYS A 206 -20.33 8.58 -3.30
CA LYS A 206 -21.02 8.65 -4.59
C LYS A 206 -20.21 9.41 -5.64
N ILE A 207 -19.64 10.57 -5.28
CA ILE A 207 -18.76 11.35 -6.19
C ILE A 207 -17.56 10.50 -6.64
N LEU A 208 -16.90 9.82 -5.72
CA LEU A 208 -15.76 8.93 -6.01
C LEU A 208 -16.18 7.76 -6.92
N SER A 209 -17.34 7.15 -6.63
CA SER A 209 -17.90 6.09 -7.45
C SER A 209 -18.15 6.56 -8.90
N GLU A 210 -18.88 7.66 -9.09
CA GLU A 210 -19.18 8.23 -10.41
C GLU A 210 -17.93 8.73 -11.14
N PHE A 211 -16.92 9.19 -10.40
CA PHE A 211 -15.65 9.60 -11.01
C PHE A 211 -14.87 8.39 -11.55
N SER A 212 -14.89 7.24 -10.86
CA SER A 212 -14.22 6.03 -11.34
C SER A 212 -14.80 5.51 -12.68
N ASP A 213 -16.10 5.75 -12.96
CA ASP A 213 -16.72 5.38 -14.22
C ASP A 213 -16.16 6.17 -15.42
N LYS A 214 -15.62 7.38 -15.16
CA LYS A 214 -14.95 8.19 -16.18
C LYS A 214 -13.51 7.74 -16.45
N LEU A 215 -12.92 6.97 -15.53
CA LEU A 215 -11.54 6.49 -15.63
C LEU A 215 -11.44 5.14 -16.31
N VAL A 216 -12.49 4.29 -16.20
CA VAL A 216 -12.41 2.90 -16.66
C VAL A 216 -12.35 2.80 -18.17
N SER A 217 -11.34 2.08 -18.67
CA SER A 217 -11.18 1.79 -20.11
C SER A 217 -12.00 0.58 -20.53
N LYS A 218 -12.87 0.76 -21.53
CA LYS A 218 -13.61 -0.36 -22.14
C LYS A 218 -12.71 -1.32 -22.91
N GLU A 219 -11.49 -0.93 -23.22
CA GLU A 219 -10.53 -1.76 -23.95
C GLU A 219 -9.88 -2.82 -23.08
N ASN A 220 -9.36 -2.44 -21.90
CA ASN A 220 -8.55 -3.29 -21.04
C ASN A 220 -9.02 -3.37 -19.58
N GLY A 221 -10.09 -2.66 -19.22
CA GLY A 221 -10.65 -2.63 -17.86
C GLY A 221 -9.85 -1.79 -16.84
N ALA A 222 -8.68 -1.25 -17.21
CA ALA A 222 -7.86 -0.42 -16.33
C ALA A 222 -8.37 1.03 -16.28
N TYR A 223 -7.84 1.82 -15.36
CA TYR A 223 -8.34 3.14 -15.00
C TYR A 223 -7.33 4.24 -15.35
N TYR A 224 -7.63 5.06 -16.35
CA TYR A 224 -6.78 6.18 -16.79
C TYR A 224 -7.53 7.16 -17.68
N ILE A 225 -6.93 8.33 -17.97
CA ILE A 225 -7.44 9.28 -18.96
C ILE A 225 -6.29 9.65 -19.92
N GLY A 226 -6.59 9.70 -21.21
CA GLY A 226 -5.64 10.11 -22.24
C GLY A 226 -4.93 8.93 -22.91
N LYS A 227 -3.62 9.08 -23.17
CA LYS A 227 -2.84 8.03 -23.83
C LYS A 227 -2.72 6.80 -22.93
N THR A 228 -2.92 5.61 -23.49
CA THR A 228 -2.76 4.34 -22.77
C THR A 228 -1.38 4.20 -22.16
N PRO A 229 -1.26 4.04 -20.84
CA PRO A 229 0.00 3.79 -20.16
C PRO A 229 0.61 2.43 -20.54
N ASN A 230 1.86 2.18 -20.14
CA ASN A 230 2.42 0.83 -20.22
C ASN A 230 1.70 -0.14 -19.27
N ASN A 231 1.85 -1.44 -19.50
CA ASN A 231 1.12 -2.47 -18.78
C ASN A 231 1.37 -2.44 -17.27
N THR A 232 2.60 -2.16 -16.81
CA THR A 232 2.93 -2.01 -15.39
C THR A 232 2.10 -0.88 -14.75
N LEU A 233 2.06 0.28 -15.37
CA LEU A 233 1.26 1.41 -14.87
C LEU A 233 -0.24 1.14 -14.94
N LEU A 234 -0.71 0.37 -15.94
CA LEU A 234 -2.13 -0.02 -16.03
C LEU A 234 -2.52 -0.88 -14.83
N ILE A 235 -1.73 -1.92 -14.51
CA ILE A 235 -2.03 -2.84 -13.42
C ILE A 235 -1.86 -2.14 -12.06
N ASN A 236 -0.75 -1.45 -11.83
CA ASN A 236 -0.50 -0.75 -10.57
C ASN A 236 -1.56 0.36 -10.34
N GLY A 237 -1.97 1.06 -11.39
CA GLY A 237 -3.08 2.01 -11.34
C GLY A 237 -4.42 1.35 -11.04
N ALA A 238 -4.73 0.24 -11.69
CA ALA A 238 -5.94 -0.53 -11.45
C ALA A 238 -6.00 -1.01 -10.00
N MET A 239 -4.90 -1.56 -9.45
CA MET A 239 -4.83 -1.96 -8.04
C MET A 239 -5.20 -0.80 -7.12
N LYS A 240 -4.64 0.41 -7.32
CA LYS A 240 -4.93 1.56 -6.46
C LYS A 240 -6.39 1.98 -6.53
N ILE A 241 -6.98 2.01 -7.72
CA ILE A 241 -8.40 2.34 -7.87
C ILE A 241 -9.29 1.26 -7.26
N ILE A 242 -9.06 -0.01 -7.59
CA ILE A 242 -9.85 -1.14 -7.08
C ILE A 242 -9.77 -1.20 -5.55
N SER A 243 -8.60 -0.92 -4.96
CA SER A 243 -8.50 -0.85 -3.50
C SER A 243 -9.40 0.23 -2.91
N GLY A 244 -9.54 1.38 -3.57
CA GLY A 244 -10.48 2.41 -3.17
C GLY A 244 -11.95 1.99 -3.36
N LEU A 245 -12.28 1.40 -4.53
CA LEU A 245 -13.63 0.91 -4.83
C LEU A 245 -14.11 -0.13 -3.83
N ASP A 246 -13.20 -1.02 -3.39
CA ASP A 246 -13.49 -2.00 -2.35
C ASP A 246 -13.92 -1.34 -1.03
N TRP A 247 -13.35 -0.18 -0.66
CA TRP A 247 -13.75 0.56 0.53
C TRP A 247 -15.14 1.18 0.45
N ILE A 248 -15.57 1.61 -0.74
CA ILE A 248 -16.89 2.21 -0.98
C ILE A 248 -17.91 1.22 -1.54
N ASP A 249 -17.62 -0.08 -1.45
CA ASP A 249 -18.47 -1.20 -1.86
C ASP A 249 -18.92 -1.10 -3.34
N LYS A 250 -18.03 -0.67 -4.24
CA LYS A 250 -18.27 -0.61 -5.68
C LYS A 250 -17.60 -1.75 -6.43
N ASP A 251 -18.36 -2.45 -7.27
CA ASP A 251 -17.86 -3.54 -8.10
C ASP A 251 -16.95 -3.07 -9.24
N ILE A 252 -16.09 -3.99 -9.71
CA ILE A 252 -15.23 -3.80 -10.89
C ILE A 252 -16.07 -3.95 -12.16
N GLU A 253 -16.01 -2.97 -13.06
CA GLU A 253 -16.87 -2.97 -14.27
C GLU A 253 -16.44 -3.99 -15.32
N TYR A 254 -15.13 -4.18 -15.54
CA TYR A 254 -14.59 -5.11 -16.55
C TYR A 254 -13.59 -6.12 -15.98
N PRO A 255 -14.01 -7.00 -15.03
CA PRO A 255 -13.09 -7.90 -14.35
C PRO A 255 -12.38 -8.88 -15.29
N ASN A 256 -13.08 -9.41 -16.32
CA ASN A 256 -12.47 -10.33 -17.27
C ASN A 256 -11.35 -9.70 -18.09
N LYS A 257 -11.50 -8.42 -18.48
CA LYS A 257 -10.46 -7.69 -19.21
C LYS A 257 -9.23 -7.41 -18.36
N LEU A 258 -9.43 -7.14 -17.08
CA LEU A 258 -8.32 -7.01 -16.14
C LEU A 258 -7.58 -8.32 -15.93
N ILE A 259 -8.31 -9.44 -15.86
CA ILE A 259 -7.70 -10.78 -15.81
C ILE A 259 -6.87 -11.01 -17.08
N ASP A 260 -7.41 -10.75 -18.26
CA ASP A 260 -6.69 -10.90 -19.54
C ASP A 260 -5.43 -10.03 -19.57
N LEU A 261 -5.53 -8.78 -19.11
CA LEU A 261 -4.38 -7.87 -19.00
C LEU A 261 -3.30 -8.45 -18.07
N CYS A 262 -3.66 -8.92 -16.88
CA CYS A 262 -2.71 -9.49 -15.94
C CYS A 262 -2.04 -10.76 -16.48
N LEU A 263 -2.80 -11.67 -17.08
CA LEU A 263 -2.27 -12.92 -17.65
C LEU A 263 -1.38 -12.70 -18.90
N SER A 264 -1.45 -11.53 -19.53
CA SER A 264 -0.62 -11.18 -20.70
C SER A 264 0.79 -10.68 -20.36
N ILE A 265 1.14 -10.58 -19.09
CA ILE A 265 2.36 -9.93 -18.62
C ILE A 265 3.23 -10.92 -17.86
N ASP A 266 4.54 -10.85 -18.09
CA ASP A 266 5.49 -11.59 -17.28
C ASP A 266 5.55 -11.05 -15.85
N PRO A 267 5.82 -11.90 -14.85
CA PRO A 267 5.95 -11.47 -13.47
C PRO A 267 6.99 -10.35 -13.29
N PHE A 268 6.61 -9.32 -12.55
CA PHE A 268 7.49 -8.20 -12.22
C PHE A 268 8.52 -8.54 -11.13
N ASN A 269 9.55 -7.69 -10.99
CA ASN A 269 10.67 -7.94 -10.08
C ASN A 269 10.60 -7.15 -8.76
N GLY A 270 9.58 -6.33 -8.54
CA GLY A 270 9.43 -5.53 -7.32
C GLY A 270 8.22 -5.96 -6.50
N GLY A 271 8.34 -5.90 -5.17
CA GLY A 271 7.25 -6.31 -4.27
C GLY A 271 5.92 -5.61 -4.55
N CYS A 272 5.95 -4.30 -4.85
CA CYS A 272 4.72 -3.57 -5.24
C CYS A 272 4.12 -4.12 -6.53
N ASP A 273 4.94 -4.36 -7.56
CA ASP A 273 4.43 -4.82 -8.87
C ASP A 273 3.79 -6.20 -8.73
N ILE A 274 4.41 -7.10 -7.95
CA ILE A 274 3.90 -8.45 -7.68
C ILE A 274 2.56 -8.38 -6.94
N VAL A 275 2.51 -7.66 -5.82
CA VAL A 275 1.27 -7.60 -5.01
C VAL A 275 0.16 -6.86 -5.73
N ASP A 276 0.46 -5.80 -6.48
CA ASP A 276 -0.53 -5.03 -7.24
C ASP A 276 -1.19 -5.93 -8.30
N LEU A 277 -0.40 -6.75 -9.00
CA LEU A 277 -0.90 -7.73 -10.00
C LEU A 277 -1.76 -8.81 -9.33
N VAL A 278 -1.28 -9.43 -8.25
CA VAL A 278 -2.02 -10.48 -7.53
C VAL A 278 -3.34 -9.93 -6.98
N TYR A 279 -3.34 -8.71 -6.43
CA TYR A 279 -4.55 -8.07 -5.92
C TYR A 279 -5.59 -7.80 -7.02
N VAL A 280 -5.15 -7.34 -8.19
CA VAL A 280 -6.07 -7.13 -9.34
C VAL A 280 -6.71 -8.45 -9.78
N ILE A 281 -5.94 -9.54 -9.87
CA ILE A 281 -6.48 -10.88 -10.18
C ILE A 281 -7.45 -11.32 -9.08
N TYR A 282 -7.04 -11.24 -7.81
CA TYR A 282 -7.84 -11.65 -6.65
C TYR A 282 -9.22 -10.98 -6.64
N LYS A 283 -9.24 -9.65 -6.78
CA LYS A 283 -10.50 -8.88 -6.78
C LYS A 283 -11.33 -9.12 -8.04
N SER A 284 -10.69 -9.27 -9.20
CA SER A 284 -11.40 -9.52 -10.47
C SER A 284 -11.98 -10.94 -10.57
N GLN A 285 -11.40 -11.91 -9.84
CA GLN A 285 -11.89 -13.28 -9.81
C GLN A 285 -13.02 -13.51 -8.80
N LYS A 286 -13.23 -12.58 -7.84
CA LYS A 286 -14.28 -12.70 -6.83
C LYS A 286 -15.63 -12.92 -7.50
N ASN A 287 -16.30 -14.06 -7.19
CA ASN A 287 -17.56 -14.49 -7.81
C ASN A 287 -17.48 -14.75 -9.33
N ASN A 288 -16.28 -14.94 -9.88
CA ASN A 288 -16.04 -15.10 -11.32
C ASN A 288 -15.19 -16.35 -11.59
N LYS A 289 -15.68 -17.23 -12.47
CA LYS A 289 -14.96 -18.47 -12.85
C LYS A 289 -14.14 -18.32 -14.14
N TYR A 290 -14.05 -17.10 -14.66
CA TYR A 290 -13.34 -16.81 -15.90
C TYR A 290 -11.86 -17.22 -15.80
N LYS A 291 -11.39 -18.07 -16.70
CA LYS A 291 -10.00 -18.54 -16.81
C LYS A 291 -9.39 -19.10 -15.50
N LYS A 292 -10.21 -19.71 -14.61
CA LYS A 292 -9.74 -20.19 -13.30
C LYS A 292 -8.46 -21.05 -13.39
N LYS A 293 -8.37 -21.99 -14.33
CA LYS A 293 -7.17 -22.84 -14.50
C LYS A 293 -5.94 -22.06 -14.95
N GLU A 294 -6.12 -21.14 -15.88
CA GLU A 294 -5.03 -20.28 -16.39
C GLU A 294 -4.50 -19.38 -15.27
N ILE A 295 -5.39 -18.81 -14.45
CA ILE A 295 -5.06 -18.01 -13.29
C ILE A 295 -4.25 -18.83 -12.28
N ILE A 296 -4.69 -20.04 -11.93
CA ILE A 296 -3.97 -20.90 -10.98
C ILE A 296 -2.56 -21.20 -11.50
N ASN A 297 -2.40 -21.61 -12.76
CA ASN A 297 -1.08 -21.88 -13.33
C ASN A 297 -0.18 -20.64 -13.34
N TYR A 298 -0.76 -19.47 -13.66
CA TYR A 298 -0.03 -18.22 -13.64
C TYR A 298 0.42 -17.85 -12.22
N LEU A 299 -0.44 -18.01 -11.22
CA LEU A 299 -0.13 -17.70 -9.83
C LEU A 299 0.90 -18.65 -9.21
N LEU A 300 0.97 -19.92 -9.66
CA LEU A 300 2.06 -20.82 -9.28
C LEU A 300 3.42 -20.29 -9.75
N ASN A 301 3.52 -19.75 -10.97
CA ASN A 301 4.76 -19.09 -11.43
C ASN A 301 5.06 -17.81 -10.62
N ILE A 302 4.03 -17.10 -10.17
CA ILE A 302 4.21 -15.94 -9.26
C ILE A 302 4.79 -16.38 -7.92
N ILE A 303 4.39 -17.52 -7.36
CA ILE A 303 4.99 -18.07 -6.12
C ILE A 303 6.49 -18.32 -6.33
N GLU A 304 6.89 -18.98 -7.40
CA GLU A 304 8.32 -19.20 -7.72
C GLU A 304 9.08 -17.87 -7.79
N LYS A 305 8.44 -16.82 -8.32
CA LYS A 305 9.02 -15.47 -8.34
C LYS A 305 9.13 -14.88 -6.94
N ILE A 306 8.12 -15.04 -6.08
CA ILE A 306 8.14 -14.59 -4.68
C ILE A 306 9.26 -15.29 -3.90
N GLU A 307 9.48 -16.58 -4.12
CA GLU A 307 10.57 -17.35 -3.50
C GLU A 307 11.95 -16.74 -3.78
N THR A 308 12.17 -16.12 -4.95
CA THR A 308 13.45 -15.45 -5.22
C THR A 308 13.75 -14.26 -4.31
N HIS A 309 12.73 -13.69 -3.66
CA HIS A 309 12.85 -12.60 -2.68
C HIS A 309 13.05 -13.09 -1.24
N TYR A 310 12.81 -14.38 -0.98
CA TYR A 310 12.88 -14.96 0.36
C TYR A 310 14.32 -15.14 0.86
N PHE A 311 14.50 -14.96 2.16
CA PHE A 311 15.76 -15.17 2.89
C PHE A 311 15.53 -16.23 3.98
N ASP A 312 15.73 -17.46 3.62
CA ASP A 312 15.53 -18.64 4.47
C ASP A 312 16.19 -18.52 5.87
N GLY A 313 17.44 -18.03 5.93
CA GLY A 313 18.17 -17.86 7.19
C GLY A 313 17.59 -16.79 8.16
N THR A 314 16.73 -15.88 7.68
CA THR A 314 16.13 -14.78 8.48
C THR A 314 14.62 -14.77 8.45
N GLY A 315 13.99 -15.48 7.54
CA GLY A 315 12.55 -15.65 7.43
C GLY A 315 11.77 -14.48 6.82
N GLY A 316 12.44 -13.46 6.27
CA GLY A 316 11.79 -12.31 5.63
C GLY A 316 11.99 -12.26 4.12
N PHE A 317 11.27 -11.34 3.46
CA PHE A 317 11.38 -11.07 2.03
C PHE A 317 12.00 -9.70 1.76
N SER A 318 12.74 -9.58 0.67
CA SER A 318 13.22 -8.28 0.20
C SER A 318 12.25 -7.65 -0.80
N TYR A 319 12.17 -6.33 -0.80
CA TYR A 319 11.30 -5.58 -1.73
C TYR A 319 11.71 -5.76 -3.20
N PHE A 320 13.00 -5.66 -3.50
CA PHE A 320 13.57 -6.04 -4.79
C PHE A 320 14.16 -7.44 -4.70
N GLU A 321 14.28 -8.15 -5.80
CA GLU A 321 14.93 -9.46 -5.80
C GLU A 321 16.32 -9.39 -5.15
N LYS A 322 16.46 -10.08 -4.01
CA LYS A 322 17.67 -10.11 -3.15
C LYS A 322 18.18 -8.73 -2.67
N LYS A 323 17.37 -7.67 -2.71
CA LYS A 323 17.76 -6.34 -2.22
C LYS A 323 16.63 -5.65 -1.47
N CYS A 324 16.96 -5.09 -0.32
CA CYS A 324 16.01 -4.35 0.49
C CYS A 324 15.58 -3.02 -0.14
N GLN A 325 14.41 -2.52 0.27
CA GLN A 325 13.92 -1.20 -0.07
C GLN A 325 14.84 -0.10 0.48
N THR A 326 14.94 1.02 -0.23
CA THR A 326 15.83 2.13 0.13
C THR A 326 15.12 3.43 0.45
N GLU A 327 13.86 3.57 0.09
CA GLU A 327 13.12 4.83 0.22
C GLU A 327 11.75 4.61 0.85
N TYR A 328 11.30 5.61 1.62
CA TYR A 328 9.95 5.72 2.18
C TYR A 328 9.37 7.07 1.79
N TYR A 329 8.35 7.07 0.93
CA TYR A 329 7.74 8.28 0.35
C TYR A 329 8.78 9.31 -0.13
N GLY A 330 9.82 8.85 -0.85
CA GLY A 330 10.88 9.69 -1.41
C GLY A 330 11.98 10.11 -0.43
N LEU A 331 11.88 9.74 0.84
CA LEU A 331 12.95 9.89 1.81
C LEU A 331 13.86 8.66 1.79
N LYS A 332 15.17 8.85 1.61
CA LYS A 332 16.13 7.75 1.69
C LYS A 332 16.29 7.28 3.12
N ILE A 333 15.95 6.02 3.38
CA ILE A 333 15.88 5.43 4.73
C ILE A 333 16.85 4.28 4.96
N SER A 334 17.34 3.64 3.88
CA SER A 334 18.31 2.56 3.98
C SER A 334 19.31 2.56 2.83
N LYS A 335 20.35 1.74 2.95
CA LYS A 335 21.25 1.35 1.87
C LYS A 335 20.67 0.14 1.14
N SER A 336 20.97 0.01 -0.17
CA SER A 336 20.57 -1.17 -0.95
C SER A 336 21.47 -2.36 -0.62
N LEU A 337 21.17 -3.05 0.48
CA LEU A 337 21.91 -4.24 0.91
C LEU A 337 21.16 -5.53 0.52
N ILE A 338 21.90 -6.65 0.47
CA ILE A 338 21.35 -7.99 0.24
C ILE A 338 20.81 -8.50 1.58
N GLN A 339 19.56 -8.17 1.86
CA GLN A 339 18.85 -8.57 3.08
C GLN A 339 17.34 -8.39 2.88
N PRO A 340 16.50 -9.06 3.69
CA PRO A 340 15.05 -8.82 3.69
C PRO A 340 14.73 -7.45 4.27
N ASP A 341 13.50 -7.00 4.01
CA ASP A 341 12.98 -5.77 4.61
C ASP A 341 11.49 -5.92 4.98
N LEU A 342 11.06 -5.12 5.93
CA LEU A 342 9.70 -5.17 6.48
C LEU A 342 8.62 -4.89 5.44
N HIS A 343 8.88 -3.98 4.50
CA HIS A 343 7.90 -3.64 3.46
C HIS A 343 7.79 -4.75 2.42
N GLY A 344 8.92 -5.27 1.92
CA GLY A 344 8.94 -6.41 1.01
C GLY A 344 8.26 -7.63 1.63
N THR A 345 8.54 -7.90 2.91
CA THR A 345 7.89 -8.98 3.66
C THR A 345 6.37 -8.79 3.73
N LEU A 346 5.88 -7.60 4.11
CA LEU A 346 4.45 -7.32 4.15
C LEU A 346 3.77 -7.55 2.79
N LEU A 347 4.35 -7.00 1.72
CA LEU A 347 3.74 -7.05 0.39
C LEU A 347 3.67 -8.49 -0.14
N LEU A 348 4.75 -9.26 0.03
CA LEU A 348 4.83 -10.60 -0.53
C LEU A 348 4.07 -11.63 0.31
N VAL A 349 4.03 -11.49 1.63
CA VAL A 349 3.14 -12.29 2.48
C VAL A 349 1.66 -12.00 2.19
N TRP A 350 1.32 -10.73 1.95
CA TRP A 350 -0.03 -10.38 1.50
C TRP A 350 -0.36 -10.93 0.11
N ALA A 351 0.57 -10.94 -0.83
CA ALA A 351 0.38 -11.60 -2.12
C ALA A 351 0.13 -13.10 -1.93
N LEU A 352 0.95 -13.78 -1.11
CA LEU A 352 0.79 -15.20 -0.81
C LEU A 352 -0.55 -15.51 -0.14
N SER A 353 -1.05 -14.65 0.77
CA SER A 353 -2.37 -14.86 1.40
C SER A 353 -3.52 -14.84 0.38
N MET A 354 -3.46 -13.96 -0.61
CA MET A 354 -4.44 -13.92 -1.69
C MET A 354 -4.31 -15.12 -2.64
N ILE A 355 -3.08 -15.51 -2.96
CA ILE A 355 -2.81 -16.67 -3.81
C ILE A 355 -3.32 -17.94 -3.14
N SER A 356 -3.05 -18.14 -1.84
CA SER A 356 -3.49 -19.35 -1.11
C SER A 356 -5.01 -19.51 -1.17
N GLU A 357 -5.79 -18.44 -1.07
CA GLU A 357 -7.25 -18.49 -1.19
C GLU A 357 -7.67 -18.87 -2.63
N ILE A 358 -7.02 -18.30 -3.67
CA ILE A 358 -7.36 -18.62 -5.07
C ILE A 358 -7.06 -20.09 -5.43
N ILE A 359 -5.93 -20.60 -4.96
CA ILE A 359 -5.52 -22.00 -5.24
C ILE A 359 -6.14 -23.01 -4.27
N GLU A 360 -6.99 -22.56 -3.34
CA GLU A 360 -7.71 -23.38 -2.35
C GLU A 360 -6.73 -24.16 -1.46
N LEU A 361 -5.74 -23.48 -0.89
CA LEU A 361 -4.76 -24.03 0.04
C LEU A 361 -5.31 -23.96 1.48
N ASP A 362 -6.24 -24.84 1.83
CA ASP A 362 -7.11 -24.76 3.01
C ASP A 362 -6.42 -24.90 4.38
N ASP A 363 -5.14 -25.26 4.43
CA ASP A 363 -4.43 -25.52 5.69
C ASP A 363 -3.93 -24.25 6.42
N TYR A 364 -4.06 -23.06 5.81
CA TYR A 364 -3.58 -21.79 6.34
C TYR A 364 -4.71 -20.78 6.46
N ASN A 365 -4.96 -20.34 7.70
CA ASN A 365 -5.97 -19.32 8.04
C ASN A 365 -5.36 -17.90 7.97
N TRP A 366 -4.73 -17.56 6.86
CA TRP A 366 -4.20 -16.22 6.68
C TRP A 366 -5.30 -15.23 6.31
N ASN A 367 -5.29 -14.07 6.96
CA ASN A 367 -6.27 -13.03 6.69
C ASN A 367 -5.90 -12.22 5.43
N ILE A 368 -6.90 -11.78 4.70
CA ILE A 368 -6.71 -10.90 3.55
C ILE A 368 -6.84 -9.43 3.98
N LEU A 369 -5.83 -8.63 3.69
CA LEU A 369 -5.88 -7.19 3.97
C LEU A 369 -6.89 -6.48 3.06
N LYS A 370 -7.58 -5.50 3.64
CA LYS A 370 -8.26 -4.44 2.91
C LYS A 370 -7.34 -3.21 2.87
N PRO A 371 -6.63 -2.92 1.78
CA PRO A 371 -5.51 -1.98 1.75
C PRO A 371 -5.92 -0.50 1.84
#